data_91dc3e253bcdff1bd167c10e1096114a
#
_entry.id   91dc3e253bcdff1bd167c10e1096114a
#
_cell.length_a   1.000
_cell.length_b   1.000
_cell.length_c   1.000
_cell.angle_alpha   90.00
_cell.angle_beta   90.00
_cell.angle_gamma   90.00
#
_symmetry.space_group_name_H-M   'P 1'
#
loop_
_entity.id
_entity.type
_entity.pdbx_description
1 polymer ?
#
loop_
_entity_poly.entity_id
_entity_poly.type
_entity_poly.pdbx_seq_one_letter_code
_entity_poly.pdbx_strand_id
1 'polypeptide(L)'
;MHIPNRRYFTFAAPILAAVAIAGFLIGHAHTGSASPVKTRTLSTSRILLDYPADWRRVARGPEIPGLPIMHAVVLAPGGEASHAGLVAGQLAGAEASPLPRSFVASMPRLPLTAVVDLLEVQAYRYAQLEIPGFSESLRLYAIPNPAGADTVLACYAAAAFSDELRACDHIVATVTLAGQAQSYDLTPEPAYARELSSSIAGLNAQRLDLRRMMGSGASPAALAALASRLAARFADTAAGLSTLEPSLVARPAQAALSAAIVRVRRGYTALAATAGSPSRSQLARQQVYEAEADVNAALADFSLLGYAPA
;
A
#
# COMPACT_ATOMS: atom_id res chain seq x y z
N MET A 1 -4.19 66.61 24.35
CA MET A 1 -3.38 65.51 24.83
C MET A 1 -4.09 64.96 26.07
N HIS A 2 -4.97 63.94 25.90
CA HIS A 2 -5.83 63.42 26.96
C HIS A 2 -5.46 61.93 27.15
N ILE A 3 -5.00 61.59 28.34
CA ILE A 3 -4.60 60.26 28.76
C ILE A 3 -5.84 59.55 29.31
N PRO A 4 -6.35 58.45 28.76
CA PRO A 4 -7.49 57.75 29.32
C PRO A 4 -7.08 56.76 30.42
N ASN A 5 -7.80 56.82 31.45
CA ASN A 5 -7.93 56.16 32.72
C ASN A 5 -7.51 54.67 32.83
N ARG A 6 -6.53 54.46 33.72
CA ARG A 6 -5.89 53.18 34.09
C ARG A 6 -6.71 52.34 35.10
N ARG A 7 -8.05 52.34 35.08
CA ARG A 7 -8.85 51.75 36.17
C ARG A 7 -9.64 50.47 35.81
N TYR A 8 -9.52 49.92 34.60
CA TYR A 8 -10.29 48.74 34.21
C TYR A 8 -9.54 47.41 34.16
N PHE A 9 -8.25 47.38 34.52
CA PHE A 9 -7.45 46.14 34.43
C PHE A 9 -7.38 45.29 35.70
N THR A 10 -7.92 45.76 36.82
CA THR A 10 -7.77 45.08 38.12
C THR A 10 -8.83 44.03 38.43
N PHE A 11 -9.92 43.93 37.67
CA PHE A 11 -10.99 42.94 37.94
C PHE A 11 -11.00 41.75 36.94
N ALA A 12 -10.29 41.81 35.82
CA ALA A 12 -10.27 40.72 34.83
C ALA A 12 -9.36 39.55 35.24
N ALA A 13 -8.29 39.81 36.00
CA ALA A 13 -7.32 38.79 36.39
C ALA A 13 -7.89 37.68 37.30
N PRO A 14 -8.69 37.99 38.34
CA PRO A 14 -9.25 36.94 39.20
C PRO A 14 -10.34 36.09 38.53
N ILE A 15 -11.09 36.66 37.58
CA ILE A 15 -12.13 35.91 36.83
C ILE A 15 -11.47 34.90 35.87
N LEU A 16 -10.42 35.25 35.17
CA LEU A 16 -9.69 34.35 34.31
C LEU A 16 -9.01 33.21 35.08
N ALA A 17 -8.47 33.49 36.28
CA ALA A 17 -7.90 32.45 37.13
C ALA A 17 -8.97 31.47 37.65
N ALA A 18 -10.16 31.97 38.04
CA ALA A 18 -11.26 31.12 38.51
C ALA A 18 -11.82 30.22 37.40
N VAL A 19 -11.92 30.69 36.14
CA VAL A 19 -12.37 29.90 34.98
C VAL A 19 -11.33 28.87 34.63
N ALA A 20 -10.02 29.15 34.68
CA ALA A 20 -8.96 28.19 34.41
C ALA A 20 -8.92 27.06 35.45
N ILE A 21 -9.12 27.37 36.75
CA ILE A 21 -9.18 26.36 37.81
C ILE A 21 -10.45 25.51 37.70
N ALA A 22 -11.61 26.07 37.39
CA ALA A 22 -12.83 25.33 37.16
C ALA A 22 -12.73 24.43 35.93
N GLY A 23 -12.17 24.91 34.81
CA GLY A 23 -11.93 24.13 33.62
C GLY A 23 -10.96 22.95 33.84
N PHE A 24 -9.91 23.18 34.67
CA PHE A 24 -8.97 22.11 35.01
C PHE A 24 -9.60 21.05 35.92
N LEU A 25 -10.41 21.42 36.88
CA LEU A 25 -11.10 20.48 37.78
C LEU A 25 -12.20 19.71 37.08
N ILE A 26 -12.94 20.32 36.15
CA ILE A 26 -13.97 19.63 35.31
C ILE A 26 -13.28 18.69 34.28
N GLY A 27 -12.16 19.11 33.70
CA GLY A 27 -11.37 18.26 32.78
C GLY A 27 -10.81 17.04 33.49
N HIS A 28 -10.41 17.11 34.76
CA HIS A 28 -9.93 15.96 35.52
C HIS A 28 -11.05 15.06 36.07
N ALA A 29 -12.26 15.60 36.27
CA ALA A 29 -13.40 14.81 36.77
C ALA A 29 -14.01 13.90 35.69
N HIS A 30 -13.71 14.12 34.40
CA HIS A 30 -14.19 13.29 33.28
C HIS A 30 -13.16 12.28 32.78
N THR A 31 -11.96 12.23 33.34
CA THR A 31 -11.12 11.04 33.20
C THR A 31 -11.64 9.97 34.16
N GLY A 32 -12.79 9.39 33.81
CA GLY A 32 -13.23 8.12 34.41
C GLY A 32 -12.04 7.18 34.31
N SER A 33 -11.51 6.71 35.43
CA SER A 33 -10.46 5.70 35.48
C SER A 33 -11.02 4.46 34.83
N ALA A 34 -10.88 4.35 33.49
CA ALA A 34 -11.12 3.11 32.81
C ALA A 34 -10.21 2.08 33.51
N SER A 35 -10.79 1.10 34.16
CA SER A 35 -10.03 0.01 34.76
C SER A 35 -9.06 -0.50 33.71
N PRO A 36 -7.77 -0.67 34.03
CA PRO A 36 -6.77 -1.10 33.06
C PRO A 36 -7.26 -2.40 32.41
N VAL A 37 -7.46 -2.34 31.11
CA VAL A 37 -7.85 -3.53 30.33
C VAL A 37 -6.74 -4.56 30.51
N LYS A 38 -7.05 -5.73 31.07
CA LYS A 38 -6.08 -6.81 31.18
C LYS A 38 -5.65 -7.21 29.78
N THR A 39 -4.36 -7.12 29.50
CA THR A 39 -3.78 -7.50 28.20
C THR A 39 -2.96 -8.79 28.33
N ARG A 40 -2.74 -9.44 27.20
CA ARG A 40 -1.82 -10.58 27.00
C ARG A 40 -0.95 -10.23 25.82
N THR A 41 0.27 -10.78 25.80
CA THR A 41 1.20 -10.57 24.70
C THR A 41 1.29 -11.82 23.81
N LEU A 42 1.14 -11.65 22.49
CA LEU A 42 1.50 -12.63 21.49
C LEU A 42 2.93 -12.37 21.05
N SER A 43 3.78 -13.39 21.12
CA SER A 43 5.14 -13.36 20.58
C SER A 43 5.22 -14.30 19.37
N THR A 44 5.76 -13.79 18.28
CA THR A 44 6.17 -14.56 17.10
C THR A 44 7.67 -14.39 16.88
N SER A 45 8.22 -15.01 15.84
CA SER A 45 9.63 -14.83 15.49
C SER A 45 9.98 -13.42 15.02
N ARG A 46 9.00 -12.57 14.69
CA ARG A 46 9.21 -11.27 14.07
C ARG A 46 8.55 -10.09 14.78
N ILE A 47 7.42 -10.33 15.44
CA ILE A 47 6.66 -9.30 16.13
C ILE A 47 6.20 -9.75 17.50
N LEU A 48 6.02 -8.76 18.36
CA LEU A 48 5.26 -8.83 19.60
C LEU A 48 4.03 -7.94 19.42
N LEU A 49 2.88 -8.34 19.97
CA LEU A 49 1.70 -7.52 20.02
C LEU A 49 0.90 -7.81 21.29
N ASP A 50 0.27 -6.78 21.84
CA ASP A 50 -0.59 -6.90 23.01
C ASP A 50 -2.05 -6.96 22.58
N TYR A 51 -2.82 -7.84 23.20
CA TYR A 51 -4.24 -8.03 22.90
C TYR A 51 -5.07 -8.17 24.18
N PRO A 52 -6.36 -7.81 24.17
CA PRO A 52 -7.23 -7.92 25.33
C PRO A 52 -7.34 -9.36 25.85
N ALA A 53 -7.47 -9.53 27.17
CA ALA A 53 -7.47 -10.85 27.82
C ALA A 53 -8.70 -11.71 27.47
N ASP A 54 -9.77 -11.11 26.97
CA ASP A 54 -10.97 -11.78 26.43
C ASP A 54 -10.78 -12.32 25.02
N TRP A 55 -9.76 -11.82 24.27
CA TRP A 55 -9.34 -12.44 23.03
C TRP A 55 -8.54 -13.70 23.31
N ARG A 56 -8.70 -14.70 22.46
CA ARG A 56 -8.03 -16.00 22.65
C ARG A 56 -7.42 -16.48 21.34
N ARG A 57 -6.32 -17.19 21.47
CA ARG A 57 -5.73 -17.92 20.35
C ARG A 57 -6.63 -19.08 19.97
N VAL A 58 -6.96 -19.19 18.68
CA VAL A 58 -7.78 -20.26 18.11
C VAL A 58 -7.00 -21.06 17.09
N ALA A 59 -7.40 -22.30 16.86
CA ALA A 59 -6.66 -23.22 15.99
C ALA A 59 -6.78 -22.85 14.51
N ARG A 60 -7.89 -22.24 14.10
CA ARG A 60 -8.16 -21.88 12.70
C ARG A 60 -8.93 -20.55 12.64
N GLY A 61 -8.63 -19.74 11.64
CA GLY A 61 -9.40 -18.57 11.24
C GLY A 61 -10.02 -18.77 9.86
N PRO A 62 -10.70 -17.75 9.33
CA PRO A 62 -11.18 -17.78 7.96
C PRO A 62 -10.00 -17.86 6.99
N GLU A 63 -10.19 -18.60 5.92
CA GLU A 63 -9.29 -18.58 4.79
C GLU A 63 -9.59 -17.34 3.96
N ILE A 64 -8.57 -16.49 3.73
CA ILE A 64 -8.69 -15.30 2.88
C ILE A 64 -8.32 -15.72 1.45
N PRO A 65 -9.28 -15.75 0.50
CA PRO A 65 -9.02 -16.22 -0.85
C PRO A 65 -7.85 -15.49 -1.51
N GLY A 66 -6.90 -16.25 -2.05
CA GLY A 66 -5.74 -15.71 -2.76
C GLY A 66 -4.64 -15.09 -1.87
N LEU A 67 -4.78 -15.11 -0.53
CA LEU A 67 -3.78 -14.59 0.40
C LEU A 67 -3.16 -15.72 1.24
N PRO A 68 -2.08 -16.35 0.80
CA PRO A 68 -1.45 -17.49 1.49
C PRO A 68 -0.65 -17.01 2.69
N ILE A 69 -1.27 -16.95 3.87
CA ILE A 69 -0.61 -16.57 5.12
C ILE A 69 0.05 -17.80 5.74
N MET A 70 1.38 -17.79 5.77
CA MET A 70 2.19 -18.85 6.38
C MET A 70 2.37 -18.61 7.88
N HIS A 71 2.53 -19.69 8.65
CA HIS A 71 2.74 -19.63 10.11
C HIS A 71 1.68 -18.79 10.84
N ALA A 72 0.44 -18.86 10.36
CA ALA A 72 -0.66 -18.06 10.84
C ALA A 72 -0.96 -18.35 12.32
N VAL A 73 -1.10 -17.28 13.09
CA VAL A 73 -1.68 -17.29 14.43
C VAL A 73 -2.97 -16.52 14.38
N VAL A 74 -4.05 -17.08 14.91
CA VAL A 74 -5.37 -16.45 14.89
C VAL A 74 -5.77 -16.08 16.31
N LEU A 75 -6.18 -14.84 16.51
CA LEU A 75 -6.76 -14.31 17.74
C LEU A 75 -8.22 -13.94 17.47
N ALA A 76 -9.12 -14.29 18.36
CA ALA A 76 -10.53 -13.97 18.23
C ALA A 76 -11.17 -13.59 19.57
N PRO A 77 -12.15 -12.66 19.57
CA PRO A 77 -12.92 -12.32 20.76
C PRO A 77 -13.63 -13.55 21.31
N GLY A 78 -13.59 -13.76 22.62
CA GLY A 78 -14.25 -14.91 23.26
C GLY A 78 -13.72 -16.29 22.83
N GLY A 79 -12.83 -16.35 21.84
CA GLY A 79 -12.33 -17.61 21.26
C GLY A 79 -13.13 -18.12 20.05
N GLU A 80 -14.02 -17.31 19.49
CA GLU A 80 -14.82 -17.62 18.30
C GLU A 80 -14.37 -16.83 17.08
N ALA A 81 -13.65 -17.48 16.16
CA ALA A 81 -13.12 -16.84 14.95
C ALA A 81 -14.12 -16.69 13.80
N SER A 82 -15.37 -17.09 13.99
CA SER A 82 -16.38 -17.13 12.92
C SER A 82 -16.88 -15.73 12.50
N HIS A 83 -16.78 -14.73 13.38
CA HIS A 83 -17.40 -13.43 13.16
C HIS A 83 -16.39 -12.27 13.10
N ALA A 84 -15.31 -12.36 13.85
CA ALA A 84 -14.27 -11.35 13.88
C ALA A 84 -12.95 -11.93 14.41
N GLY A 85 -11.83 -11.28 14.05
CA GLY A 85 -10.54 -11.68 14.58
C GLY A 85 -9.37 -11.01 13.89
N LEU A 86 -8.18 -11.44 14.31
CA LEU A 86 -6.89 -11.09 13.77
C LEU A 86 -6.17 -12.36 13.32
N VAL A 87 -5.73 -12.39 12.08
CA VAL A 87 -4.77 -13.38 11.58
C VAL A 87 -3.42 -12.69 11.46
N ALA A 88 -2.43 -13.17 12.21
CA ALA A 88 -1.05 -12.68 12.12
C ALA A 88 -0.16 -13.79 11.54
N GLY A 89 0.68 -13.46 10.55
CA GLY A 89 1.56 -14.45 9.93
C GLY A 89 2.52 -13.82 8.93
N GLN A 90 2.97 -14.60 7.97
CA GLN A 90 3.94 -14.18 6.96
C GLN A 90 3.39 -14.44 5.56
N LEU A 91 3.69 -13.53 4.63
CA LEU A 91 3.52 -13.76 3.20
C LEU A 91 4.85 -14.21 2.60
N ALA A 92 4.80 -15.09 1.62
CA ALA A 92 5.99 -15.47 0.86
C ALA A 92 6.62 -14.18 0.31
N GLY A 93 7.90 -13.96 0.64
CA GLY A 93 8.58 -12.72 0.32
C GLY A 93 9.04 -12.63 -1.12
N ALA A 94 9.64 -11.49 -1.45
CA ALA A 94 10.30 -11.16 -2.71
C ALA A 94 9.40 -10.89 -3.92
N GLU A 95 8.16 -10.49 -3.72
CA GLU A 95 7.39 -9.84 -4.78
C GLU A 95 7.68 -8.34 -4.85
N ALA A 96 7.23 -7.68 -5.90
CA ALA A 96 7.44 -6.25 -6.12
C ALA A 96 6.64 -5.36 -5.16
N SER A 97 5.64 -5.93 -4.47
CA SER A 97 4.83 -5.29 -3.44
C SER A 97 4.51 -6.27 -2.30
N PRO A 98 4.12 -5.76 -1.12
CA PRO A 98 3.79 -6.61 0.03
C PRO A 98 2.58 -7.52 -0.17
N LEU A 99 1.71 -7.24 -1.14
CA LEU A 99 0.58 -8.11 -1.47
C LEU A 99 0.88 -8.94 -2.71
N PRO A 100 0.58 -10.27 -2.70
CA PRO A 100 0.77 -11.12 -3.86
C PRO A 100 0.01 -10.62 -5.09
N ARG A 101 0.64 -10.61 -6.26
CA ARG A 101 0.01 -10.15 -7.50
C ARG A 101 -1.26 -10.92 -7.84
N SER A 102 -1.29 -12.23 -7.59
CA SER A 102 -2.48 -13.06 -7.80
C SER A 102 -3.64 -12.63 -6.90
N PHE A 103 -3.37 -12.24 -5.65
CA PHE A 103 -4.36 -11.70 -4.74
C PHE A 103 -4.90 -10.35 -5.24
N VAL A 104 -4.01 -9.42 -5.62
CA VAL A 104 -4.37 -8.11 -6.15
C VAL A 104 -5.17 -8.23 -7.46
N ALA A 105 -4.77 -9.13 -8.36
CA ALA A 105 -5.45 -9.34 -9.63
C ALA A 105 -6.87 -9.94 -9.50
N SER A 106 -7.19 -10.55 -8.35
CA SER A 106 -8.53 -11.07 -8.07
C SER A 106 -9.53 -9.99 -7.64
N MET A 107 -9.05 -8.81 -7.23
CA MET A 107 -9.88 -7.71 -6.77
C MET A 107 -10.41 -6.85 -7.93
N PRO A 108 -11.65 -6.34 -7.86
CA PRO A 108 -12.21 -5.47 -8.90
C PRO A 108 -11.51 -4.11 -8.99
N ARG A 109 -10.86 -3.68 -7.93
CA ARG A 109 -10.09 -2.43 -7.83
C ARG A 109 -8.93 -2.57 -6.85
N LEU A 110 -7.90 -1.74 -7.03
CA LEU A 110 -6.80 -1.67 -6.08
C LEU A 110 -7.28 -1.15 -4.72
N PRO A 111 -6.78 -1.70 -3.61
CA PRO A 111 -7.11 -1.22 -2.28
C PRO A 111 -6.54 0.18 -2.04
N LEU A 112 -7.17 0.92 -1.12
CA LEU A 112 -6.59 2.15 -0.63
C LEU A 112 -5.41 1.82 0.29
N THR A 113 -4.24 2.33 -0.07
CA THR A 113 -2.99 2.15 0.69
C THR A 113 -2.71 3.40 1.53
N ALA A 114 -2.35 3.20 2.78
CA ALA A 114 -1.84 4.25 3.66
C ALA A 114 -0.65 3.69 4.46
N VAL A 115 0.36 4.51 4.68
CA VAL A 115 1.40 4.23 5.66
C VAL A 115 0.86 4.61 7.04
N VAL A 116 1.01 3.72 8.00
CA VAL A 116 0.58 3.94 9.40
C VAL A 116 1.73 3.64 10.34
N ASP A 117 1.85 4.49 11.37
CA ASP A 117 2.78 4.27 12.45
C ASP A 117 2.13 3.32 13.46
N LEU A 118 2.79 2.21 13.74
CA LEU A 118 2.54 1.34 14.87
C LEU A 118 3.49 1.75 16.00
N LEU A 119 3.53 1.02 17.11
CA LEU A 119 4.29 1.48 18.28
C LEU A 119 5.79 1.73 17.98
N GLU A 120 6.44 0.82 17.24
CA GLU A 120 7.89 0.90 16.90
C GLU A 120 8.19 0.68 15.43
N VAL A 121 7.17 0.51 14.58
CA VAL A 121 7.35 0.15 13.18
C VAL A 121 6.27 0.78 12.31
N GLN A 122 6.61 1.08 11.07
CA GLN A 122 5.63 1.46 10.05
C GLN A 122 5.08 0.23 9.33
N ALA A 123 3.81 0.32 8.95
CA ALA A 123 3.15 -0.69 8.14
C ALA A 123 2.36 -0.05 6.99
N TYR A 124 2.24 -0.75 5.88
CA TYR A 124 1.22 -0.45 4.88
C TYR A 124 -0.12 -0.96 5.38
N ARG A 125 -1.10 -0.07 5.47
CA ARG A 125 -2.49 -0.43 5.73
C ARG A 125 -3.28 -0.41 4.43
N TYR A 126 -3.90 -1.54 4.11
CA TYR A 126 -4.80 -1.69 2.97
C TYR A 126 -6.24 -1.74 3.47
N ALA A 127 -7.07 -0.86 2.94
CA ALA A 127 -8.48 -0.73 3.29
C ALA A 127 -9.37 -0.83 2.04
N GLN A 128 -10.67 -1.02 2.24
CA GLN A 128 -11.66 -1.19 1.17
C GLN A 128 -11.31 -2.38 0.25
N LEU A 129 -10.90 -3.48 0.88
CA LEU A 129 -10.59 -4.71 0.20
C LEU A 129 -11.90 -5.44 -0.16
N GLU A 130 -12.17 -5.56 -1.45
CA GLU A 130 -13.29 -6.33 -1.99
C GLU A 130 -12.75 -7.64 -2.57
N ILE A 131 -12.91 -8.73 -1.82
CA ILE A 131 -12.34 -10.03 -2.20
C ILE A 131 -13.49 -10.96 -2.61
N PRO A 132 -13.50 -11.44 -3.85
CA PRO A 132 -14.51 -12.41 -4.28
C PRO A 132 -14.53 -13.65 -3.38
N GLY A 133 -15.70 -13.99 -2.87
CA GLY A 133 -15.87 -15.15 -1.99
C GLY A 133 -15.52 -14.92 -0.51
N PHE A 134 -15.20 -13.66 -0.12
CA PHE A 134 -15.00 -13.28 1.28
C PHE A 134 -16.01 -12.21 1.67
N SER A 135 -16.88 -12.51 2.63
CA SER A 135 -18.03 -11.65 3.00
C SER A 135 -17.72 -10.66 4.12
N GLU A 136 -16.65 -10.90 4.86
CA GLU A 136 -16.26 -10.09 6.00
C GLU A 136 -15.54 -8.82 5.56
N SER A 137 -15.70 -7.74 6.30
CA SER A 137 -14.87 -6.56 6.17
C SER A 137 -13.43 -6.91 6.54
N LEU A 138 -12.48 -6.52 5.70
CA LEU A 138 -11.06 -6.84 5.88
C LEU A 138 -10.21 -5.58 5.89
N ARG A 139 -9.24 -5.52 6.80
CA ARG A 139 -8.11 -4.60 6.79
C ARG A 139 -6.82 -5.39 6.88
N LEU A 140 -5.91 -5.12 5.98
CA LEU A 140 -4.60 -5.75 6.00
C LEU A 140 -3.54 -4.72 6.41
N TYR A 141 -2.61 -5.19 7.22
CA TYR A 141 -1.39 -4.45 7.57
C TYR A 141 -0.21 -5.30 7.13
N ALA A 142 0.68 -4.72 6.36
CA ALA A 142 1.91 -5.40 5.93
C ALA A 142 3.13 -4.64 6.41
N ILE A 143 4.02 -5.35 7.10
CA ILE A 143 5.32 -4.85 7.54
C ILE A 143 6.36 -5.49 6.61
N PRO A 144 6.93 -4.72 5.69
CA PRO A 144 7.86 -5.25 4.69
C PRO A 144 9.14 -5.79 5.31
N ASN A 145 9.69 -6.80 4.65
CA ASN A 145 11.01 -7.32 4.97
C ASN A 145 11.80 -7.55 3.67
N PRO A 146 12.58 -6.58 3.20
CA PRO A 146 13.36 -6.71 1.98
C PRO A 146 14.31 -7.91 1.94
N ALA A 147 14.64 -8.50 3.10
CA ALA A 147 15.51 -9.67 3.21
C ALA A 147 14.76 -11.02 3.27
N GLY A 148 13.43 -11.02 3.25
CA GLY A 148 12.66 -12.27 3.39
C GLY A 148 11.14 -12.08 3.34
N ALA A 149 10.40 -12.95 4.02
CA ALA A 149 8.95 -12.89 4.05
C ALA A 149 8.42 -11.65 4.78
N ASP A 150 7.42 -10.98 4.23
CA ASP A 150 6.73 -9.87 4.86
C ASP A 150 5.85 -10.36 6.01
N THR A 151 5.73 -9.56 7.07
CA THR A 151 4.77 -9.83 8.13
C THR A 151 3.43 -9.23 7.77
N VAL A 152 2.36 -10.03 7.87
CA VAL A 152 0.99 -9.57 7.60
C VAL A 152 0.12 -9.75 8.83
N LEU A 153 -0.75 -8.75 9.05
CA LEU A 153 -1.80 -8.77 10.06
C LEU A 153 -3.11 -8.48 9.34
N ALA A 154 -4.05 -9.40 9.45
CA ALA A 154 -5.35 -9.32 8.78
C ALA A 154 -6.46 -9.22 9.85
N CYS A 155 -7.01 -8.03 10.01
CA CYS A 155 -8.20 -7.77 10.81
C CYS A 155 -9.44 -8.03 9.98
N TYR A 156 -10.31 -8.91 10.43
CA TYR A 156 -11.59 -9.19 9.75
C TYR A 156 -12.76 -9.12 10.72
N ALA A 157 -13.92 -8.70 10.21
CA ALA A 157 -15.16 -8.75 10.97
C ALA A 157 -16.37 -8.82 10.03
N ALA A 158 -17.37 -9.62 10.39
CA ALA A 158 -18.68 -9.57 9.76
C ALA A 158 -19.33 -8.19 10.00
N ALA A 159 -20.22 -7.77 9.12
CA ALA A 159 -20.80 -6.42 9.15
C ALA A 159 -21.46 -6.05 10.51
N ALA A 160 -22.06 -7.04 11.19
CA ALA A 160 -22.66 -6.85 12.52
C ALA A 160 -21.61 -6.64 13.65
N PHE A 161 -20.32 -6.89 13.40
CA PHE A 161 -19.21 -6.87 14.35
C PHE A 161 -18.18 -5.80 13.99
N SER A 162 -18.59 -4.65 13.47
CA SER A 162 -17.69 -3.56 13.07
C SER A 162 -16.86 -2.98 14.20
N ASP A 163 -17.34 -3.09 15.45
CA ASP A 163 -16.61 -2.66 16.65
C ASP A 163 -15.39 -3.54 16.91
N GLU A 164 -15.50 -4.83 16.61
CA GLU A 164 -14.40 -5.79 16.71
C GLU A 164 -13.29 -5.49 15.69
N LEU A 165 -13.66 -4.96 14.52
CA LEU A 165 -12.67 -4.50 13.55
C LEU A 165 -11.84 -3.33 14.09
N ARG A 166 -12.49 -2.40 14.84
CA ARG A 166 -11.77 -1.31 15.54
C ARG A 166 -10.92 -1.82 16.69
N ALA A 167 -11.42 -2.80 17.45
CA ALA A 167 -10.64 -3.44 18.50
C ALA A 167 -9.38 -4.12 17.93
N CYS A 168 -9.50 -4.78 16.77
CA CYS A 168 -8.37 -5.35 16.06
C CYS A 168 -7.36 -4.29 15.63
N ASP A 169 -7.80 -3.12 15.11
CA ASP A 169 -6.90 -2.01 14.76
C ASP A 169 -6.10 -1.54 15.99
N HIS A 170 -6.72 -1.50 17.17
CA HIS A 170 -6.01 -1.16 18.41
C HIS A 170 -4.97 -2.22 18.81
N ILE A 171 -5.27 -3.50 18.60
CA ILE A 171 -4.30 -4.58 18.81
C ILE A 171 -3.11 -4.40 17.87
N VAL A 172 -3.36 -4.17 16.58
CA VAL A 172 -2.29 -3.94 15.58
C VAL A 172 -1.44 -2.73 15.93
N ALA A 173 -2.03 -1.66 16.48
CA ALA A 173 -1.28 -0.47 16.90
C ALA A 173 -0.24 -0.74 17.99
N THR A 174 -0.33 -1.86 18.74
CA THR A 174 0.64 -2.25 19.78
C THR A 174 1.84 -3.04 19.25
N VAL A 175 1.90 -3.27 17.95
CA VAL A 175 2.95 -4.10 17.34
C VAL A 175 4.32 -3.48 17.53
N THR A 176 5.24 -4.30 18.03
CA THR A 176 6.67 -4.03 18.10
C THR A 176 7.46 -5.12 17.38
N LEU A 177 8.71 -4.85 17.06
CA LEU A 177 9.57 -5.82 16.39
C LEU A 177 10.16 -6.80 17.40
N ALA A 178 10.29 -8.06 16.97
CA ALA A 178 10.93 -9.11 17.75
C ALA A 178 12.24 -9.55 17.09
N GLY A 179 13.22 -9.94 17.91
CA GLY A 179 14.49 -10.49 17.44
C GLY A 179 15.33 -9.47 16.69
N GLN A 180 15.77 -9.84 15.48
CA GLN A 180 16.58 -8.99 14.60
C GLN A 180 15.76 -8.33 13.48
N ALA A 181 14.43 -8.25 13.61
CA ALA A 181 13.60 -7.57 12.63
C ALA A 181 13.93 -6.07 12.59
N GLN A 182 13.91 -5.49 11.40
CA GLN A 182 14.25 -4.08 11.19
C GLN A 182 13.01 -3.29 10.78
N SER A 183 12.92 -2.05 11.27
CA SER A 183 11.94 -1.06 10.80
C SER A 183 12.51 -0.32 9.59
N TYR A 184 11.64 -0.01 8.64
CA TYR A 184 11.94 0.77 7.45
C TYR A 184 11.01 1.97 7.40
N ASP A 185 11.50 3.11 6.90
CA ASP A 185 10.65 4.23 6.53
C ASP A 185 9.90 3.85 5.25
N LEU A 186 8.57 3.79 5.37
CA LEU A 186 7.67 3.41 4.27
C LEU A 186 7.07 4.62 3.57
N THR A 187 7.32 5.82 4.08
CA THR A 187 6.81 7.06 3.47
C THR A 187 7.42 7.22 2.08
N PRO A 188 6.59 7.39 1.02
CA PRO A 188 7.11 7.65 -0.31
C PRO A 188 8.02 8.89 -0.33
N GLU A 189 9.25 8.71 -0.77
CA GLU A 189 10.20 9.82 -0.88
C GLU A 189 9.70 10.81 -1.95
N PRO A 190 9.47 12.11 -1.61
CA PRO A 190 8.76 13.03 -2.49
C PRO A 190 9.47 13.36 -3.80
N ALA A 191 10.81 13.37 -3.82
CA ALA A 191 11.57 13.63 -5.04
C ALA A 191 11.45 12.45 -5.99
N TYR A 192 11.69 11.24 -5.50
CA TYR A 192 11.52 10.00 -6.25
C TYR A 192 10.08 9.85 -6.80
N ALA A 193 9.07 10.10 -5.96
CA ALA A 193 7.66 10.00 -6.37
C ALA A 193 7.31 10.97 -7.52
N ARG A 194 7.79 12.22 -7.48
CA ARG A 194 7.57 13.20 -8.55
C ARG A 194 8.25 12.81 -9.86
N GLU A 195 9.51 12.37 -9.80
CA GLU A 195 10.27 11.99 -10.98
C GLU A 195 9.71 10.73 -11.63
N LEU A 196 9.34 9.73 -10.83
CA LEU A 196 8.64 8.53 -11.30
C LEU A 196 7.33 8.92 -12.01
N SER A 197 6.46 9.69 -11.34
CA SER A 197 5.17 10.11 -11.89
C SER A 197 5.34 10.93 -13.17
N SER A 198 6.28 11.87 -13.20
CA SER A 198 6.58 12.67 -14.39
C SER A 198 7.05 11.82 -15.58
N SER A 199 7.94 10.86 -15.32
CA SER A 199 8.46 9.94 -16.35
C SER A 199 7.35 9.07 -16.94
N ILE A 200 6.47 8.55 -16.10
CA ILE A 200 5.35 7.70 -16.54
C ILE A 200 4.28 8.53 -17.27
N ALA A 201 3.91 9.72 -16.77
CA ALA A 201 2.98 10.61 -17.44
C ALA A 201 3.45 11.00 -18.84
N GLY A 202 4.74 11.39 -18.96
CA GLY A 202 5.35 11.70 -20.25
C GLY A 202 5.33 10.54 -21.24
N LEU A 203 5.64 9.31 -20.77
CA LEU A 203 5.56 8.10 -21.57
C LEU A 203 4.10 7.82 -22.01
N ASN A 204 3.14 7.91 -21.10
CA ASN A 204 1.73 7.64 -21.37
C ASN A 204 1.14 8.59 -22.41
N ALA A 205 1.42 9.90 -22.31
CA ALA A 205 0.96 10.90 -23.28
C ALA A 205 1.46 10.58 -24.69
N GLN A 206 2.77 10.33 -24.84
CA GLN A 206 3.38 10.01 -26.12
C GLN A 206 2.90 8.66 -26.68
N ARG A 207 2.72 7.65 -25.83
CA ARG A 207 2.21 6.35 -26.19
C ARG A 207 0.81 6.45 -26.78
N LEU A 208 -0.09 7.21 -26.14
CA LEU A 208 -1.47 7.39 -26.61
C LEU A 208 -1.51 8.07 -27.98
N ASP A 209 -0.69 9.08 -28.22
CA ASP A 209 -0.63 9.78 -29.51
C ASP A 209 -0.13 8.86 -30.64
N LEU A 210 1.00 8.20 -30.42
CA LEU A 210 1.57 7.32 -31.44
C LEU A 210 0.66 6.09 -31.72
N ARG A 211 0.00 5.56 -30.71
CA ARG A 211 -0.98 4.45 -30.90
C ARG A 211 -2.19 4.87 -31.69
N ARG A 212 -2.74 6.07 -31.47
CA ARG A 212 -3.83 6.60 -32.31
C ARG A 212 -3.42 6.66 -33.79
N MET A 213 -2.20 7.11 -34.07
CA MET A 213 -1.66 7.14 -35.43
C MET A 213 -1.47 5.74 -36.03
N MET A 214 -1.08 4.75 -35.23
CA MET A 214 -0.95 3.34 -35.68
C MET A 214 -2.29 2.70 -36.01
N GLY A 215 -3.37 3.09 -35.34
CA GLY A 215 -4.72 2.53 -35.53
C GLY A 215 -5.45 3.04 -36.78
N SER A 216 -4.99 4.09 -37.44
CA SER A 216 -5.66 4.76 -38.56
C SER A 216 -5.35 4.18 -39.94
N GLY A 217 -5.10 2.88 -40.07
CA GLY A 217 -4.81 2.25 -41.36
C GLY A 217 -3.41 2.59 -41.91
N ALA A 218 -2.43 2.73 -41.04
CA ALA A 218 -1.07 3.05 -41.38
C ALA A 218 -0.46 2.05 -42.37
N SER A 219 0.24 2.55 -43.37
CA SER A 219 1.02 1.67 -44.29
C SER A 219 2.12 0.92 -43.51
N PRO A 220 2.64 -0.20 -44.03
CA PRO A 220 3.71 -0.94 -43.37
C PRO A 220 4.92 -0.06 -43.02
N ALA A 221 5.30 0.87 -43.89
CA ALA A 221 6.39 1.81 -43.62
C ALA A 221 6.06 2.79 -42.49
N ALA A 222 4.84 3.32 -42.45
CA ALA A 222 4.38 4.19 -41.38
C ALA A 222 4.28 3.44 -40.04
N LEU A 223 3.77 2.19 -40.07
CA LEU A 223 3.73 1.34 -38.89
C LEU A 223 5.15 1.08 -38.33
N ALA A 224 6.12 0.76 -39.21
CA ALA A 224 7.51 0.56 -38.80
C ALA A 224 8.10 1.82 -38.15
N ALA A 225 7.89 2.99 -38.76
CA ALA A 225 8.39 4.25 -38.23
C ALA A 225 7.76 4.60 -36.86
N LEU A 226 6.44 4.43 -36.69
CA LEU A 226 5.75 4.70 -35.44
C LEU A 226 6.16 3.72 -34.32
N ALA A 227 6.30 2.43 -34.66
CA ALA A 227 6.76 1.43 -33.70
C ALA A 227 8.22 1.71 -33.26
N SER A 228 9.10 2.09 -34.17
CA SER A 228 10.48 2.51 -33.84
C SER A 228 10.52 3.72 -32.91
N ARG A 229 9.66 4.71 -33.14
CA ARG A 229 9.54 5.88 -32.24
C ARG A 229 9.06 5.49 -30.85
N LEU A 230 8.08 4.57 -30.73
CA LEU A 230 7.65 4.04 -29.43
C LEU A 230 8.78 3.29 -28.74
N ALA A 231 9.50 2.40 -29.46
CA ALA A 231 10.66 1.70 -28.91
C ALA A 231 11.71 2.67 -28.33
N ALA A 232 12.00 3.78 -29.05
CA ALA A 232 12.91 4.81 -28.56
C ALA A 232 12.39 5.48 -27.28
N ARG A 233 11.10 5.82 -27.20
CA ARG A 233 10.51 6.43 -26.00
C ARG A 233 10.57 5.53 -24.78
N PHE A 234 10.30 4.23 -24.96
CA PHE A 234 10.48 3.27 -23.87
C PHE A 234 11.95 3.12 -23.47
N ALA A 235 12.91 3.27 -24.40
CA ALA A 235 14.33 3.28 -24.07
C ALA A 235 14.72 4.51 -23.26
N ASP A 236 14.27 5.70 -23.65
CA ASP A 236 14.51 6.95 -22.93
C ASP A 236 13.95 6.87 -21.49
N THR A 237 12.72 6.36 -21.35
CA THR A 237 12.10 6.18 -20.03
C THR A 237 12.87 5.18 -19.17
N ALA A 238 13.31 4.05 -19.74
CA ALA A 238 14.13 3.09 -19.01
C ALA A 238 15.44 3.69 -18.52
N ALA A 239 16.10 4.50 -19.35
CA ALA A 239 17.31 5.21 -18.99
C ALA A 239 17.04 6.21 -17.83
N GLY A 240 15.98 7.02 -17.93
CA GLY A 240 15.58 7.93 -16.86
C GLY A 240 15.29 7.21 -15.54
N LEU A 241 14.51 6.12 -15.56
CA LEU A 241 14.22 5.35 -14.36
C LEU A 241 15.47 4.73 -13.73
N SER A 242 16.49 4.39 -14.52
CA SER A 242 17.72 3.80 -13.99
C SER A 242 18.59 4.78 -13.19
N THR A 243 18.34 6.09 -13.30
CA THR A 243 19.02 7.12 -12.51
C THR A 243 18.31 7.44 -11.19
N LEU A 244 17.11 6.93 -11.00
CA LEU A 244 16.35 7.16 -9.77
C LEU A 244 16.81 6.19 -8.67
N GLU A 245 16.92 6.70 -7.45
CA GLU A 245 17.29 5.92 -6.27
C GLU A 245 16.03 5.64 -5.41
N PRO A 246 15.41 4.46 -5.53
CA PRO A 246 14.26 4.09 -4.71
C PRO A 246 14.69 3.74 -3.28
N SER A 247 13.76 3.89 -2.33
CA SER A 247 13.91 3.32 -0.99
C SER A 247 14.13 1.79 -1.07
N LEU A 248 14.68 1.19 -0.01
CA LEU A 248 14.92 -0.27 0.04
C LEU A 248 13.67 -1.08 -0.26
N VAL A 249 12.51 -0.62 0.23
CA VAL A 249 11.21 -1.29 0.05
C VAL A 249 10.68 -1.13 -1.38
N ALA A 250 10.98 -0.03 -2.06
CA ALA A 250 10.52 0.21 -3.43
C ALA A 250 11.44 -0.37 -4.52
N ARG A 251 12.65 -0.83 -4.17
CA ARG A 251 13.61 -1.42 -5.15
C ARG A 251 13.03 -2.57 -5.97
N PRO A 252 12.33 -3.54 -5.36
CA PRO A 252 11.73 -4.64 -6.16
C PRO A 252 10.71 -4.15 -7.18
N ALA A 253 9.85 -3.17 -6.80
CA ALA A 253 8.88 -2.56 -7.71
C ALA A 253 9.56 -1.82 -8.87
N GLN A 254 10.62 -1.05 -8.59
CA GLN A 254 11.40 -0.40 -9.65
C GLN A 254 12.07 -1.38 -10.59
N ALA A 255 12.64 -2.45 -10.07
CA ALA A 255 13.24 -3.51 -10.90
C ALA A 255 12.19 -4.18 -11.80
N ALA A 256 10.99 -4.47 -11.26
CA ALA A 256 9.88 -5.04 -12.03
C ALA A 256 9.41 -4.09 -13.14
N LEU A 257 9.23 -2.80 -12.83
CA LEU A 257 8.84 -1.77 -13.81
C LEU A 257 9.89 -1.62 -14.92
N SER A 258 11.16 -1.51 -14.54
CA SER A 258 12.27 -1.39 -15.50
C SER A 258 12.34 -2.61 -16.44
N ALA A 259 12.18 -3.81 -15.90
CA ALA A 259 12.14 -5.03 -16.71
C ALA A 259 10.93 -5.06 -17.67
N ALA A 260 9.76 -4.63 -17.21
CA ALA A 260 8.55 -4.55 -18.04
C ALA A 260 8.73 -3.53 -19.19
N ILE A 261 9.26 -2.33 -18.90
CA ILE A 261 9.55 -1.30 -19.90
C ILE A 261 10.52 -1.83 -20.97
N VAL A 262 11.56 -2.56 -20.57
CA VAL A 262 12.51 -3.18 -21.50
C VAL A 262 11.81 -4.23 -22.39
N ARG A 263 10.86 -5.01 -21.87
CA ARG A 263 10.07 -5.95 -22.66
C ARG A 263 9.19 -5.24 -23.69
N VAL A 264 8.49 -4.16 -23.30
CA VAL A 264 7.69 -3.35 -24.22
C VAL A 264 8.55 -2.78 -25.34
N ARG A 265 9.72 -2.21 -25.02
CA ARG A 265 10.68 -1.73 -26.01
C ARG A 265 11.03 -2.80 -27.04
N ARG A 266 11.36 -4.02 -26.59
CA ARG A 266 11.67 -5.16 -27.47
C ARG A 266 10.49 -5.52 -28.37
N GLY A 267 9.27 -5.54 -27.82
CA GLY A 267 8.04 -5.79 -28.58
C GLY A 267 7.83 -4.76 -29.70
N TYR A 268 7.98 -3.48 -29.43
CA TYR A 268 7.87 -2.43 -30.46
C TYR A 268 9.01 -2.49 -31.48
N THR A 269 10.22 -2.86 -31.09
CA THR A 269 11.32 -3.09 -32.03
C THR A 269 10.99 -4.26 -32.96
N ALA A 270 10.46 -5.36 -32.44
CA ALA A 270 10.03 -6.50 -33.25
C ALA A 270 8.87 -6.12 -34.19
N LEU A 271 7.90 -5.31 -33.70
CA LEU A 271 6.79 -4.83 -34.53
C LEU A 271 7.30 -3.97 -35.69
N ALA A 272 8.26 -3.08 -35.46
CA ALA A 272 8.89 -2.27 -36.49
C ALA A 272 9.57 -3.14 -37.57
N ALA A 273 10.32 -4.16 -37.15
CA ALA A 273 11.04 -5.06 -38.05
C ALA A 273 10.09 -5.97 -38.87
N THR A 274 8.88 -6.22 -38.38
CA THR A 274 7.93 -7.16 -38.99
C THR A 274 6.74 -6.48 -39.68
N ALA A 275 6.71 -5.14 -39.74
CA ALA A 275 5.59 -4.36 -40.24
C ALA A 275 5.12 -4.72 -41.65
N GLY A 276 6.01 -5.21 -42.52
CA GLY A 276 5.71 -5.71 -43.88
C GLY A 276 5.16 -7.13 -43.93
N SER A 277 5.10 -7.86 -42.80
CA SER A 277 4.62 -9.24 -42.77
C SER A 277 3.40 -9.39 -41.86
N PRO A 278 2.18 -9.57 -42.36
CA PRO A 278 0.96 -9.55 -41.52
C PRO A 278 1.01 -10.54 -40.36
N SER A 279 1.40 -11.80 -40.60
CA SER A 279 1.45 -12.85 -39.55
C SER A 279 2.49 -12.53 -38.45
N ARG A 280 3.69 -12.08 -38.86
CA ARG A 280 4.75 -11.72 -37.91
C ARG A 280 4.40 -10.44 -37.12
N SER A 281 3.79 -9.47 -37.78
CA SER A 281 3.29 -8.25 -37.11
C SER A 281 2.22 -8.56 -36.06
N GLN A 282 1.34 -9.52 -36.31
CA GLN A 282 0.33 -9.96 -35.36
C GLN A 282 0.97 -10.53 -34.08
N LEU A 283 1.96 -11.42 -34.24
CA LEU A 283 2.70 -11.98 -33.12
C LEU A 283 3.42 -10.88 -32.33
N ALA A 284 4.08 -9.93 -33.00
CA ALA A 284 4.75 -8.81 -32.34
C ALA A 284 3.76 -7.90 -31.59
N ARG A 285 2.56 -7.68 -32.13
CA ARG A 285 1.48 -6.95 -31.42
C ARG A 285 1.04 -7.65 -30.14
N GLN A 286 0.91 -8.97 -30.19
CA GLN A 286 0.57 -9.76 -28.99
C GLN A 286 1.65 -9.61 -27.91
N GLN A 287 2.93 -9.70 -28.28
CA GLN A 287 4.06 -9.48 -27.36
C GLN A 287 4.04 -8.08 -26.75
N VAL A 288 3.72 -7.04 -27.54
CA VAL A 288 3.56 -5.67 -27.02
C VAL A 288 2.43 -5.62 -26.00
N TYR A 289 1.27 -6.21 -26.31
CA TYR A 289 0.11 -6.20 -25.42
C TYR A 289 0.42 -6.85 -24.06
N GLU A 290 1.04 -8.03 -24.08
CA GLU A 290 1.45 -8.74 -22.87
C GLU A 290 2.48 -7.95 -22.05
N ALA A 291 3.48 -7.38 -22.71
CA ALA A 291 4.50 -6.57 -22.02
C ALA A 291 3.93 -5.27 -21.43
N GLU A 292 2.93 -4.65 -22.06
CA GLU A 292 2.24 -3.48 -21.49
C GLU A 292 1.34 -3.84 -20.31
N ALA A 293 0.74 -5.03 -20.30
CA ALA A 293 0.05 -5.54 -19.12
C ALA A 293 1.02 -5.68 -17.92
N ASP A 294 2.25 -6.15 -18.19
CA ASP A 294 3.30 -6.20 -17.16
C ASP A 294 3.69 -4.81 -16.62
N VAL A 295 3.72 -3.78 -17.49
CA VAL A 295 3.96 -2.39 -17.03
C VAL A 295 2.82 -1.93 -16.11
N ASN A 296 1.57 -2.19 -16.48
CA ASN A 296 0.43 -1.83 -15.65
C ASN A 296 0.46 -2.57 -14.29
N ALA A 297 0.83 -3.84 -14.28
CA ALA A 297 1.00 -4.60 -13.05
C ALA A 297 2.12 -4.02 -12.16
N ALA A 298 3.25 -3.63 -12.75
CA ALA A 298 4.34 -3.01 -12.00
C ALA A 298 3.98 -1.60 -11.46
N LEU A 299 3.15 -0.84 -12.18
CA LEU A 299 2.62 0.43 -11.67
C LEU A 299 1.63 0.21 -10.51
N ALA A 300 0.84 -0.87 -10.57
CA ALA A 300 -0.02 -1.26 -9.44
C ALA A 300 0.80 -1.61 -8.19
N ASP A 301 1.97 -2.27 -8.33
CA ASP A 301 2.88 -2.52 -7.21
C ASP A 301 3.30 -1.21 -6.52
N PHE A 302 3.62 -0.15 -7.28
CA PHE A 302 3.91 1.17 -6.71
C PHE A 302 2.71 1.78 -5.97
N SER A 303 1.50 1.61 -6.49
CA SER A 303 0.29 2.07 -5.80
C SER A 303 0.09 1.36 -4.46
N LEU A 304 0.44 0.07 -4.38
CA LEU A 304 0.43 -0.71 -3.14
C LEU A 304 1.52 -0.29 -2.14
N LEU A 305 2.54 0.42 -2.59
CA LEU A 305 3.57 1.05 -1.77
C LEU A 305 3.26 2.53 -1.45
N GLY A 306 2.03 3.00 -1.73
CA GLY A 306 1.60 4.37 -1.45
C GLY A 306 2.09 5.42 -2.45
N TYR A 307 2.76 5.03 -3.53
CA TYR A 307 3.07 5.95 -4.63
C TYR A 307 1.84 6.13 -5.53
N ALA A 308 1.72 7.29 -6.16
CA ALA A 308 0.68 7.58 -7.15
C ALA A 308 1.32 7.80 -8.53
N PRO A 309 1.75 6.72 -9.22
CA PRO A 309 2.27 6.86 -10.58
C PRO A 309 1.14 7.32 -11.51
N ALA A 310 1.41 8.30 -12.38
CA ALA A 310 0.43 8.92 -13.28
C ALA A 310 0.02 8.01 -14.46
#